data_580e2928a92d8a9afaa069609b02887a
#
_entry.id   580e2928a92d8a9afaa069609b02887a
#
_cell.length_a   1.000
_cell.length_b   1.000
_cell.length_c   1.000
_cell.angle_alpha   90.00
_cell.angle_beta   90.00
_cell.angle_gamma   90.00
#
_symmetry.space_group_name_H-M   'P 1'
#
loop_
_entity.id
_entity.type
_entity.pdbx_description
1 polymer ?
#
loop_
_entity_poly.entity_id
_entity_poly.type
_entity_poly.pdbx_seq_one_letter_code
_entity_poly.pdbx_strand_id
1 'polypeptide(L)'
;MYPFLAASLVLSAGSGTPRSCPRGMALVGTFCIDRYEASLVEVLPGGSERPWPYFDVLRPGVAVRAISAPDVFPQGYVSGLQARAACARSGKRLCKPAEWKNACMGPKRSVFPYGDRRLTGRCNDDGRSAMLRLFPRLDSRPDHKWMWGAAGNMIDPRLNQMPRTLVRTGERPGCTNEYGVFDMVGNLHEWVEDPAGTFQGGYYLDTHLNGDGCNYRTTAHPISHYDYSTGFRCCSDLD
;
A
#
# COMPACT_ATOMS: atom_id res chain seq x y z
N MET A 1 -62.04 -10.18 -42.20
CA MET A 1 -60.58 -10.01 -42.50
C MET A 1 -60.16 -8.85 -41.64
N TYR A 2 -59.50 -9.15 -40.47
CA TYR A 2 -58.91 -8.14 -39.55
C TYR A 2 -57.40 -8.22 -39.65
N PRO A 3 -56.67 -7.13 -39.84
CA PRO A 3 -55.21 -7.14 -39.86
C PRO A 3 -54.65 -7.16 -38.42
N PHE A 4 -53.76 -8.08 -38.16
CA PHE A 4 -52.95 -8.12 -36.94
C PHE A 4 -51.87 -7.03 -37.03
N LEU A 5 -51.88 -6.09 -36.09
CA LEU A 5 -50.84 -5.14 -35.86
C LEU A 5 -49.76 -5.82 -34.98
N ALA A 6 -48.58 -6.08 -35.54
CA ALA A 6 -47.44 -6.54 -34.79
C ALA A 6 -46.76 -5.33 -34.09
N ALA A 7 -46.81 -5.30 -32.77
CA ALA A 7 -46.08 -4.33 -31.98
C ALA A 7 -44.61 -4.75 -31.87
N SER A 8 -43.69 -4.01 -32.50
CA SER A 8 -42.24 -4.18 -32.33
C SER A 8 -41.84 -3.59 -30.98
N LEU A 9 -41.39 -4.45 -30.06
CA LEU A 9 -40.69 -4.06 -28.84
C LEU A 9 -39.28 -3.57 -29.23
N VAL A 10 -39.07 -2.26 -29.15
CA VAL A 10 -37.71 -1.68 -29.20
C VAL A 10 -37.08 -1.85 -27.82
N LEU A 11 -36.19 -2.78 -27.68
CA LEU A 11 -35.29 -2.93 -26.52
C LEU A 11 -34.31 -1.74 -26.52
N SER A 12 -34.52 -0.76 -25.67
CA SER A 12 -33.53 0.28 -25.38
C SER A 12 -32.34 -0.36 -24.68
N ALA A 13 -31.25 -0.56 -25.41
CA ALA A 13 -29.95 -0.85 -24.81
C ALA A 13 -29.50 0.39 -24.02
N GLY A 14 -29.62 0.36 -22.71
CA GLY A 14 -29.09 1.40 -21.83
C GLY A 14 -27.59 1.50 -22.05
N SER A 15 -27.10 2.60 -22.61
CA SER A 15 -25.71 2.96 -22.72
C SER A 15 -25.16 3.33 -21.33
N GLY A 16 -24.94 2.35 -20.47
CA GLY A 16 -24.17 2.54 -19.25
C GLY A 16 -22.73 2.87 -19.67
N THR A 17 -22.24 4.05 -19.30
CA THR A 17 -20.79 4.35 -19.40
C THR A 17 -20.02 3.23 -18.73
N PRO A 18 -18.96 2.68 -19.37
CA PRO A 18 -18.16 1.65 -18.73
C PRO A 18 -17.61 2.19 -17.41
N ARG A 19 -17.88 1.47 -16.31
CA ARG A 19 -17.35 1.82 -14.99
C ARG A 19 -15.83 1.81 -15.05
N SER A 20 -15.20 2.94 -14.83
CA SER A 20 -13.76 3.10 -14.90
C SER A 20 -13.21 3.59 -13.56
N CYS A 21 -12.03 3.12 -13.22
CA CYS A 21 -11.33 3.61 -12.03
C CYS A 21 -10.80 5.04 -12.23
N PRO A 22 -10.72 5.84 -11.16
CA PRO A 22 -10.01 7.11 -11.18
C PRO A 22 -8.59 6.97 -11.76
N ARG A 23 -8.09 8.06 -12.34
CA ARG A 23 -6.74 8.09 -12.90
C ARG A 23 -5.70 7.66 -11.83
N GLY A 24 -4.76 6.80 -12.22
CA GLY A 24 -3.72 6.27 -11.33
C GLY A 24 -4.14 5.03 -10.53
N MET A 25 -5.38 4.59 -10.64
CA MET A 25 -5.86 3.36 -10.01
C MET A 25 -6.01 2.23 -11.04
N ALA A 26 -6.00 1.00 -10.56
CA ALA A 26 -6.26 -0.22 -11.32
C ALA A 26 -7.62 -0.79 -10.94
N LEU A 27 -8.37 -1.28 -11.94
CA LEU A 27 -9.61 -2.02 -11.72
C LEU A 27 -9.29 -3.47 -11.32
N VAL A 28 -9.81 -3.90 -10.17
CA VAL A 28 -9.70 -5.28 -9.69
C VAL A 28 -11.09 -5.78 -9.30
N GLY A 29 -11.70 -6.58 -10.18
CA GLY A 29 -13.07 -7.06 -9.98
C GLY A 29 -14.07 -5.91 -9.87
N THR A 30 -14.51 -5.59 -8.66
CA THR A 30 -15.57 -4.61 -8.38
C THR A 30 -15.06 -3.37 -7.61
N PHE A 31 -13.76 -3.17 -7.52
CA PHE A 31 -13.16 -2.02 -6.82
C PHE A 31 -11.93 -1.50 -7.58
N CYS A 32 -11.51 -0.30 -7.21
CA CYS A 32 -10.29 0.31 -7.70
C CYS A 32 -9.22 0.33 -6.60
N ILE A 33 -7.95 0.14 -6.99
CA ILE A 33 -6.80 0.18 -6.08
C ILE A 33 -5.71 1.08 -6.68
N ASP A 34 -5.05 1.85 -5.85
CA ASP A 34 -3.88 2.63 -6.24
C ASP A 34 -2.79 1.71 -6.83
N ARG A 35 -2.24 2.10 -8.00
CA ARG A 35 -1.22 1.30 -8.67
C ARG A 35 0.08 1.21 -7.89
N TYR A 36 0.37 2.24 -7.11
CA TYR A 36 1.61 2.40 -6.33
C TYR A 36 1.27 2.63 -4.87
N GLU A 37 2.23 2.31 -3.99
CA GLU A 37 2.19 2.70 -2.59
C GLU A 37 2.01 4.21 -2.46
N ALA A 38 1.34 4.66 -1.39
CA ALA A 38 1.04 6.06 -1.21
C ALA A 38 2.27 6.89 -0.78
N SER A 39 2.45 8.03 -1.40
CA SER A 39 3.17 9.17 -0.85
C SER A 39 2.17 10.19 -0.28
N LEU A 40 2.65 11.16 0.49
CA LEU A 40 1.80 12.18 1.11
C LEU A 40 2.12 13.58 0.61
N VAL A 41 1.07 14.40 0.51
CA VAL A 41 1.19 15.86 0.39
C VAL A 41 0.48 16.51 1.56
N GLU A 42 1.11 17.53 2.13
CA GLU A 42 0.51 18.40 3.12
C GLU A 42 -0.42 19.40 2.42
N VAL A 43 -1.63 19.52 2.94
CA VAL A 43 -2.62 20.50 2.49
C VAL A 43 -2.52 21.74 3.37
N LEU A 44 -2.03 22.84 2.80
CA LEU A 44 -1.81 24.09 3.52
C LEU A 44 -3.10 24.94 3.59
N PRO A 45 -3.20 25.87 4.55
CA PRO A 45 -4.25 26.90 4.52
C PRO A 45 -4.31 27.59 3.17
N GLY A 46 -5.53 27.69 2.60
CA GLY A 46 -5.71 28.21 1.24
C GLY A 46 -5.67 27.16 0.12
N GLY A 47 -5.46 25.88 0.46
CA GLY A 47 -5.59 24.75 -0.48
C GLY A 47 -4.36 24.46 -1.32
N SER A 48 -3.24 25.19 -1.15
CA SER A 48 -1.98 24.82 -1.77
C SER A 48 -1.40 23.56 -1.12
N GLU A 49 -0.56 22.85 -1.85
CA GLU A 49 0.01 21.57 -1.43
C GLU A 49 1.51 21.57 -1.55
N ARG A 50 2.16 20.82 -0.66
CA ARG A 50 3.59 20.52 -0.75
C ARG A 50 3.87 19.07 -0.41
N PRO A 51 4.89 18.43 -1.00
CA PRO A 51 5.28 17.08 -0.63
C PRO A 51 5.61 16.99 0.87
N TRP A 52 5.07 15.95 1.53
CA TRP A 52 5.50 15.59 2.88
C TRP A 52 6.75 14.71 2.77
N PRO A 53 7.78 14.90 3.61
CA PRO A 53 8.97 14.06 3.56
C PRO A 53 8.63 12.60 3.91
N TYR A 54 8.96 11.67 3.03
CA TYR A 54 8.62 10.24 3.16
C TYR A 54 9.25 9.58 4.40
N PHE A 55 10.29 10.19 4.95
CA PHE A 55 11.04 9.74 6.13
C PHE A 55 10.62 10.43 7.43
N ASP A 56 9.65 11.34 7.39
CA ASP A 56 9.17 12.06 8.58
C ASP A 56 7.90 11.45 9.13
N VAL A 57 7.83 11.44 10.47
CA VAL A 57 6.61 11.10 11.22
C VAL A 57 5.57 12.19 11.04
N LEU A 58 4.34 11.78 10.75
CA LEU A 58 3.20 12.70 10.67
C LEU A 58 2.90 13.30 12.04
N ARG A 59 3.04 14.62 12.14
CA ARG A 59 2.77 15.38 13.36
C ARG A 59 1.27 15.60 13.58
N PRO A 60 0.79 15.61 14.82
CA PRO A 60 -0.60 15.94 15.13
C PRO A 60 -1.04 17.27 14.51
N GLY A 61 -2.24 17.31 13.96
CA GLY A 61 -2.81 18.54 13.37
C GLY A 61 -2.41 18.82 11.92
N VAL A 62 -1.43 18.12 11.36
CA VAL A 62 -1.06 18.27 9.94
C VAL A 62 -2.09 17.58 9.06
N ALA A 63 -2.66 18.34 8.13
CA ALA A 63 -3.59 17.81 7.14
C ALA A 63 -2.80 17.28 5.94
N VAL A 64 -2.87 15.97 5.68
CA VAL A 64 -2.24 15.35 4.52
C VAL A 64 -3.25 14.58 3.69
N ARG A 65 -3.01 14.45 2.40
CA ARG A 65 -3.73 13.53 1.51
C ARG A 65 -2.79 12.58 0.80
N ALA A 66 -3.31 11.41 0.43
CA ALA A 66 -2.55 10.37 -0.25
C ALA A 66 -2.45 10.64 -1.75
N ILE A 67 -1.28 10.38 -2.32
CA ILE A 67 -1.02 10.38 -3.76
C ILE A 67 -0.43 9.03 -4.13
N SER A 68 -0.90 8.43 -5.24
CA SER A 68 -0.30 7.27 -5.88
C SER A 68 0.36 7.72 -7.19
N ALA A 69 1.68 7.66 -7.25
CA ALA A 69 2.46 8.06 -8.41
C ALA A 69 3.69 7.16 -8.57
N PRO A 70 4.18 6.94 -9.80
CA PRO A 70 5.45 6.26 -10.03
C PRO A 70 6.63 7.14 -9.67
N ASP A 71 7.78 6.51 -9.45
CA ASP A 71 9.09 7.16 -9.25
C ASP A 71 9.15 8.16 -8.07
N VAL A 72 8.38 7.89 -7.02
CA VAL A 72 8.43 8.63 -5.75
C VAL A 72 8.72 7.68 -4.60
N PHE A 73 9.36 8.16 -3.54
CA PHE A 73 9.46 7.34 -2.32
C PHE A 73 8.10 7.25 -1.64
N PRO A 74 7.63 6.03 -1.28
CA PRO A 74 6.40 5.87 -0.54
C PRO A 74 6.56 6.37 0.90
N GLN A 75 5.44 6.75 1.52
CA GLN A 75 5.42 7.25 2.88
C GLN A 75 5.62 6.14 3.89
N GLY A 76 6.75 6.16 4.59
CA GLY A 76 6.97 5.39 5.82
C GLY A 76 6.40 6.10 7.06
N TYR A 77 6.58 5.51 8.23
CA TYR A 77 6.26 6.13 9.54
C TYR A 77 4.79 6.57 9.68
N VAL A 78 3.87 5.85 9.08
CA VAL A 78 2.44 6.17 9.06
C VAL A 78 1.63 5.06 9.74
N SER A 79 0.74 5.45 10.65
CA SER A 79 -0.20 4.51 11.27
C SER A 79 -1.41 4.24 10.37
N GLY A 80 -2.11 3.13 10.61
CA GLY A 80 -3.35 2.82 9.89
C GLY A 80 -4.43 3.89 10.07
N LEU A 81 -4.49 4.56 11.22
CA LEU A 81 -5.41 5.69 11.45
C LEU A 81 -5.06 6.89 10.57
N GLN A 82 -3.77 7.22 10.45
CA GLN A 82 -3.29 8.32 9.61
C GLN A 82 -3.46 7.98 8.12
N ALA A 83 -3.17 6.75 7.72
CA ALA A 83 -3.38 6.22 6.38
C ALA A 83 -4.86 6.31 5.94
N ARG A 84 -5.78 5.88 6.82
CA ARG A 84 -7.23 6.00 6.60
C ARG A 84 -7.64 7.47 6.37
N ALA A 85 -7.17 8.37 7.21
CA ALA A 85 -7.47 9.80 7.09
C ALA A 85 -6.89 10.41 5.80
N ALA A 86 -5.67 10.01 5.39
CA ALA A 86 -5.03 10.47 4.17
C ALA A 86 -5.77 9.97 2.91
N CYS A 87 -6.18 8.70 2.89
CA CYS A 87 -7.03 8.16 1.81
C CYS A 87 -8.36 8.92 1.72
N ALA A 88 -9.04 9.12 2.85
CA ALA A 88 -10.33 9.83 2.88
C ALA A 88 -10.23 11.26 2.33
N ARG A 89 -9.14 11.99 2.63
CA ARG A 89 -8.92 13.34 2.05
C ARG A 89 -8.62 13.32 0.55
N SER A 90 -8.34 12.15 -0.02
CA SER A 90 -8.18 11.96 -1.47
C SER A 90 -9.44 11.41 -2.15
N GLY A 91 -10.58 11.41 -1.45
CA GLY A 91 -11.82 10.79 -1.96
C GLY A 91 -11.75 9.27 -2.08
N LYS A 92 -10.86 8.64 -1.30
CA LYS A 92 -10.59 7.21 -1.30
C LYS A 92 -10.76 6.63 0.12
N ARG A 93 -10.49 5.35 0.28
CA ARG A 93 -10.46 4.65 1.57
C ARG A 93 -9.25 3.71 1.66
N LEU A 94 -8.92 3.20 2.85
CA LEU A 94 -8.01 2.06 2.93
C LEU A 94 -8.62 0.86 2.20
N CYS A 95 -7.75 0.02 1.63
CA CYS A 95 -8.16 -1.25 1.04
C CYS A 95 -8.60 -2.23 2.14
N LYS A 96 -9.69 -2.96 1.92
CA LYS A 96 -10.04 -4.10 2.79
C LYS A 96 -8.97 -5.19 2.64
N PRO A 97 -8.73 -6.02 3.69
CA PRO A 97 -7.72 -7.09 3.62
C PRO A 97 -7.88 -8.00 2.39
N ALA A 98 -9.10 -8.38 2.05
CA ALA A 98 -9.38 -9.23 0.90
C ALA A 98 -9.16 -8.51 -0.45
N GLU A 99 -9.46 -7.22 -0.55
CA GLU A 99 -9.20 -6.41 -1.74
C GLU A 99 -7.70 -6.31 -2.01
N TRP A 100 -6.94 -5.96 -0.98
CA TRP A 100 -5.50 -5.87 -1.05
C TRP A 100 -4.89 -7.21 -1.52
N LYS A 101 -5.29 -8.32 -0.87
CA LYS A 101 -4.81 -9.65 -1.22
C LYS A 101 -5.17 -10.04 -2.66
N ASN A 102 -6.40 -9.79 -3.09
CA ASN A 102 -6.83 -10.07 -4.46
C ASN A 102 -6.03 -9.29 -5.49
N ALA A 103 -5.76 -8.00 -5.21
CA ALA A 103 -4.95 -7.16 -6.07
C ALA A 103 -3.49 -7.66 -6.15
N CYS A 104 -2.91 -8.07 -5.02
CA CYS A 104 -1.56 -8.62 -4.95
C CYS A 104 -1.43 -9.92 -5.76
N MET A 105 -2.33 -10.88 -5.57
CA MET A 105 -2.29 -12.20 -6.20
C MET A 105 -2.56 -12.16 -7.70
N GLY A 106 -3.10 -11.06 -8.21
CA GLY A 106 -3.45 -10.92 -9.61
C GLY A 106 -4.56 -11.89 -10.09
N PRO A 107 -4.92 -11.86 -11.37
CA PRO A 107 -5.95 -12.74 -11.92
C PRO A 107 -5.55 -14.21 -11.89
N LYS A 108 -4.25 -14.53 -11.88
CA LYS A 108 -3.73 -15.89 -11.78
C LYS A 108 -3.71 -16.46 -10.37
N ARG A 109 -4.02 -15.65 -9.36
CA ARG A 109 -4.06 -16.05 -7.95
C ARG A 109 -2.73 -16.59 -7.42
N SER A 110 -1.62 -16.06 -7.92
CA SER A 110 -0.26 -16.50 -7.57
C SER A 110 0.17 -15.99 -6.19
N VAL A 111 1.17 -16.67 -5.60
CA VAL A 111 1.71 -16.34 -4.27
C VAL A 111 2.42 -14.99 -4.26
N PHE A 112 3.10 -14.63 -5.34
CA PHE A 112 3.73 -13.33 -5.56
C PHE A 112 3.05 -12.64 -6.76
N PRO A 113 3.13 -11.33 -6.90
CA PRO A 113 2.52 -10.62 -8.03
C PRO A 113 2.89 -11.19 -9.40
N TYR A 114 4.07 -11.77 -9.50
CA TYR A 114 4.69 -12.28 -10.75
C TYR A 114 4.70 -13.81 -10.88
N GLY A 115 4.17 -14.57 -9.91
CA GLY A 115 4.15 -16.04 -9.95
C GLY A 115 4.17 -16.71 -8.58
N ASP A 116 4.37 -18.04 -8.54
CA ASP A 116 4.24 -18.82 -7.30
C ASP A 116 5.55 -18.96 -6.51
N ARG A 117 6.69 -18.57 -7.09
CA ARG A 117 8.00 -18.69 -6.45
C ARG A 117 8.64 -17.33 -6.26
N ARG A 118 9.25 -17.13 -5.09
CA ARG A 118 10.05 -15.94 -4.83
C ARG A 118 11.24 -15.87 -5.79
N LEU A 119 11.39 -14.72 -6.43
CA LEU A 119 12.56 -14.37 -7.24
C LEU A 119 13.24 -13.18 -6.55
N THR A 120 14.34 -13.45 -5.84
CA THR A 120 15.09 -12.46 -5.05
C THR A 120 15.41 -11.21 -5.89
N GLY A 121 15.10 -10.03 -5.34
CA GLY A 121 15.31 -8.76 -6.02
C GLY A 121 14.29 -8.43 -7.12
N ARG A 122 13.31 -9.31 -7.38
CA ARG A 122 12.20 -9.01 -8.30
C ARG A 122 11.29 -7.92 -7.73
N CYS A 123 11.01 -7.99 -6.44
CA CYS A 123 10.49 -6.92 -5.60
C CYS A 123 11.61 -6.35 -4.71
N ASN A 124 11.35 -5.29 -3.97
CA ASN A 124 12.26 -4.81 -2.93
C ASN A 124 12.08 -5.64 -1.66
N ASP A 125 12.65 -6.84 -1.64
CA ASP A 125 12.50 -7.86 -0.60
C ASP A 125 13.85 -8.50 -0.17
N ASP A 126 14.96 -7.90 -0.59
CA ASP A 126 16.33 -8.32 -0.31
C ASP A 126 17.17 -7.21 0.36
N GLY A 127 16.50 -6.30 1.05
CA GLY A 127 17.08 -5.17 1.74
C GLY A 127 18.02 -5.57 2.90
N ARG A 128 18.53 -4.56 3.59
CA ARG A 128 19.37 -4.75 4.78
C ARG A 128 18.77 -4.01 5.97
N SER A 129 18.88 -4.61 7.14
CA SER A 129 18.41 -4.03 8.39
C SER A 129 19.05 -2.65 8.62
N ALA A 130 18.27 -1.60 8.43
CA ALA A 130 18.64 -0.23 8.75
C ALA A 130 18.84 -0.08 10.26
N MET A 131 18.01 -0.73 11.06
CA MET A 131 18.10 -0.72 12.53
C MET A 131 19.45 -1.23 13.02
N LEU A 132 19.89 -2.41 12.57
CA LEU A 132 21.20 -2.97 12.99
C LEU A 132 22.40 -2.14 12.50
N ARG A 133 22.23 -1.45 11.38
CA ARG A 133 23.28 -0.58 10.83
C ARG A 133 23.39 0.75 11.54
N LEU A 134 22.25 1.35 11.89
CA LEU A 134 22.22 2.63 12.60
C LEU A 134 22.48 2.46 14.10
N PHE A 135 22.03 1.34 14.65
CA PHE A 135 22.17 1.00 16.05
C PHE A 135 22.89 -0.35 16.23
N PRO A 136 24.23 -0.42 16.04
CA PRO A 136 24.97 -1.69 16.00
C PRO A 136 24.92 -2.49 17.31
N ARG A 137 24.51 -1.88 18.42
CA ARG A 137 24.30 -2.57 19.70
C ARG A 137 22.98 -3.32 19.78
N LEU A 138 22.04 -3.05 18.83
CA LEU A 138 20.84 -3.84 18.65
C LEU A 138 21.26 -5.15 17.99
N ASP A 139 21.29 -6.21 18.74
CA ASP A 139 21.46 -7.55 18.19
C ASP A 139 20.22 -8.41 18.44
N SER A 140 20.22 -9.61 17.89
CA SER A 140 19.11 -10.55 17.99
C SER A 140 18.98 -11.24 19.35
N ARG A 141 19.80 -10.89 20.35
CA ARG A 141 19.72 -11.49 21.68
C ARG A 141 18.37 -11.18 22.34
N PRO A 142 17.76 -12.17 23.02
CA PRO A 142 16.42 -11.99 23.62
C PRO A 142 16.37 -10.86 24.66
N ASP A 143 17.44 -10.62 25.39
CA ASP A 143 17.58 -9.59 26.40
C ASP A 143 17.71 -8.17 25.81
N HIS A 144 18.03 -8.06 24.52
CA HIS A 144 18.13 -6.78 23.80
C HIS A 144 16.86 -6.40 23.00
N LYS A 145 15.85 -7.26 22.96
CA LYS A 145 14.58 -6.98 22.22
C LYS A 145 13.92 -5.65 22.65
N TRP A 146 14.02 -5.25 23.89
CA TRP A 146 13.50 -3.98 24.38
C TRP A 146 14.12 -2.77 23.68
N MET A 147 15.34 -2.88 23.18
CA MET A 147 16.04 -1.79 22.49
C MET A 147 15.39 -1.44 21.14
N TRP A 148 14.70 -2.40 20.51
CA TRP A 148 13.94 -2.14 19.28
C TRP A 148 12.78 -1.18 19.53
N GLY A 149 12.11 -1.34 20.66
CA GLY A 149 11.03 -0.47 21.10
C GLY A 149 11.49 0.73 21.94
N ALA A 150 12.80 0.90 22.18
CA ALA A 150 13.31 2.05 22.91
C ALA A 150 12.92 3.34 22.18
N ALA A 151 12.51 4.35 22.96
CA ALA A 151 11.94 5.58 22.44
C ALA A 151 12.77 6.16 21.28
N GLY A 152 12.14 6.28 20.12
CA GLY A 152 12.69 6.90 18.94
C GLY A 152 13.50 6.02 17.99
N ASN A 153 13.92 4.81 18.38
CA ASN A 153 14.76 4.00 17.49
C ASN A 153 14.05 3.62 16.18
N MET A 154 12.82 3.11 16.24
CA MET A 154 12.08 2.69 15.05
C MET A 154 11.44 3.85 14.26
N ILE A 155 11.49 5.06 14.81
CA ILE A 155 10.99 6.28 14.14
C ILE A 155 12.11 7.24 13.75
N ASP A 156 13.37 6.81 13.82
CA ASP A 156 14.50 7.63 13.36
C ASP A 156 14.42 7.86 11.85
N PRO A 157 14.36 9.12 11.39
CA PRO A 157 14.17 9.44 9.97
C PRO A 157 15.28 8.92 9.06
N ARG A 158 16.47 8.63 9.61
CA ARG A 158 17.61 8.11 8.86
C ARG A 158 17.39 6.69 8.36
N LEU A 159 16.51 5.90 9.00
CA LEU A 159 16.31 4.48 8.67
C LEU A 159 15.90 4.30 7.20
N ASN A 160 14.91 5.03 6.73
CA ASN A 160 14.42 4.92 5.35
C ASN A 160 15.26 5.68 4.31
N GLN A 161 16.29 6.40 4.76
CA GLN A 161 17.24 7.10 3.89
C GLN A 161 18.53 6.31 3.66
N MET A 162 18.67 5.13 4.30
CA MET A 162 19.86 4.30 4.16
C MET A 162 19.85 3.51 2.84
N PRO A 163 21.01 3.24 2.23
CA PRO A 163 21.08 2.37 1.04
C PRO A 163 20.51 0.97 1.33
N ARG A 164 19.82 0.38 0.34
CA ARG A 164 19.17 -0.93 0.44
C ARG A 164 18.08 -1.01 1.51
N THR A 165 17.31 0.06 1.64
CA THR A 165 16.06 0.14 2.38
C THR A 165 14.92 0.41 1.39
N LEU A 166 14.21 1.54 1.51
CA LEU A 166 13.17 1.89 0.55
C LEU A 166 13.72 2.13 -0.86
N VAL A 167 12.93 1.78 -1.85
CA VAL A 167 13.10 2.19 -3.24
C VAL A 167 11.88 3.01 -3.70
N ARG A 168 12.03 3.69 -4.81
CA ARG A 168 10.92 4.45 -5.40
C ARG A 168 9.85 3.51 -5.93
N THR A 169 8.62 3.96 -5.89
CA THR A 169 7.47 3.22 -6.40
C THR A 169 7.64 2.85 -7.86
N GLY A 170 7.48 1.56 -8.19
CA GLY A 170 7.67 1.04 -9.55
C GLY A 170 9.14 0.91 -10.00
N GLU A 171 10.12 1.20 -9.14
CA GLU A 171 11.56 1.04 -9.46
C GLU A 171 11.91 -0.43 -9.78
N ARG A 172 11.14 -1.37 -9.23
CA ARG A 172 11.22 -2.79 -9.55
C ARG A 172 10.14 -3.17 -10.57
N PRO A 173 10.36 -2.97 -11.87
CA PRO A 173 9.30 -3.12 -12.89
C PRO A 173 8.75 -4.53 -12.98
N GLY A 174 9.48 -5.51 -12.44
CA GLY A 174 9.02 -6.88 -12.34
C GLY A 174 8.17 -7.21 -11.12
N CYS A 175 8.04 -6.31 -10.16
CA CYS A 175 7.18 -6.45 -8.97
C CYS A 175 5.76 -5.98 -9.27
N THR A 176 5.11 -6.62 -10.23
CA THR A 176 3.76 -6.27 -10.70
C THR A 176 3.04 -7.50 -11.27
N ASN A 177 1.76 -7.37 -11.50
CA ASN A 177 0.91 -8.35 -12.15
C ASN A 177 0.07 -7.73 -13.27
N GLU A 178 -0.82 -8.51 -13.86
CA GLU A 178 -1.64 -8.11 -15.01
C GLU A 178 -2.63 -6.96 -14.70
N TYR A 179 -2.94 -6.68 -13.43
CA TYR A 179 -3.71 -5.49 -13.05
C TYR A 179 -2.86 -4.21 -13.14
N GLY A 180 -1.53 -4.33 -13.23
CA GLY A 180 -0.61 -3.20 -13.24
C GLY A 180 -0.57 -2.48 -11.88
N VAL A 181 -0.63 -3.25 -10.79
CA VAL A 181 -0.32 -2.79 -9.43
C VAL A 181 1.12 -3.17 -9.12
N PHE A 182 1.86 -2.28 -8.48
CA PHE A 182 3.28 -2.42 -8.22
C PHE A 182 3.56 -2.51 -6.73
N ASP A 183 4.70 -3.12 -6.38
CA ASP A 183 5.29 -3.13 -5.04
C ASP A 183 4.37 -3.70 -3.93
N MET A 184 3.42 -4.59 -4.32
CA MET A 184 2.51 -5.25 -3.38
C MET A 184 3.24 -6.22 -2.42
N VAL A 185 4.49 -6.54 -2.69
CA VAL A 185 5.34 -7.40 -1.86
C VAL A 185 6.66 -6.70 -1.62
N GLY A 186 7.06 -6.56 -0.37
CA GLY A 186 8.26 -5.83 0.01
C GLY A 186 8.06 -4.32 0.08
N ASN A 187 9.11 -3.58 -0.01
CA ASN A 187 9.21 -2.13 0.17
C ASN A 187 8.69 -1.68 1.55
N LEU A 188 7.38 -1.48 1.73
CA LEU A 188 6.74 -1.21 3.02
C LEU A 188 5.63 -2.23 3.33
N HIS A 189 5.42 -2.53 4.60
CA HIS A 189 4.17 -3.10 5.07
C HIS A 189 3.02 -2.16 4.75
N GLU A 190 1.93 -2.68 4.23
CA GLU A 190 0.78 -1.87 3.89
C GLU A 190 -0.39 -2.07 4.83
N TRP A 191 -0.76 -1.00 5.54
CA TRP A 191 -1.97 -0.98 6.35
C TRP A 191 -3.21 -1.23 5.51
N VAL A 192 -4.10 -2.05 6.03
CA VAL A 192 -5.43 -2.31 5.46
C VAL A 192 -6.54 -1.93 6.44
N GLU A 193 -7.76 -1.82 5.96
CA GLU A 193 -8.94 -1.45 6.76
C GLU A 193 -9.36 -2.62 7.66
N ASP A 194 -8.67 -2.75 8.79
CA ASP A 194 -8.94 -3.73 9.84
C ASP A 194 -8.72 -3.08 11.21
N PRO A 195 -9.77 -2.95 12.05
CA PRO A 195 -9.65 -2.38 13.40
C PRO A 195 -8.65 -3.12 14.30
N ALA A 196 -8.39 -4.39 14.04
CA ALA A 196 -7.39 -5.16 14.77
C ALA A 196 -5.94 -4.74 14.49
N GLY A 197 -5.72 -3.89 13.47
CA GLY A 197 -4.38 -3.44 13.12
C GLY A 197 -3.63 -4.43 12.25
N THR A 198 -4.18 -4.73 11.07
CA THR A 198 -3.54 -5.62 10.07
C THR A 198 -2.72 -4.80 9.08
N PHE A 199 -1.51 -5.29 8.77
CA PHE A 199 -0.76 -4.91 7.57
C PHE A 199 -0.26 -6.14 6.80
N GLN A 200 -0.07 -5.98 5.49
CA GLN A 200 0.18 -7.05 4.52
C GLN A 200 1.42 -6.77 3.66
N GLY A 201 1.86 -7.77 2.90
CA GLY A 201 2.90 -7.67 1.86
C GLY A 201 4.34 -7.78 2.33
N GLY A 202 4.58 -7.64 3.63
CA GLY A 202 5.95 -7.54 4.16
C GLY A 202 6.61 -6.21 3.81
N TYR A 203 7.91 -6.07 4.06
CA TYR A 203 8.67 -4.86 3.76
C TYR A 203 10.04 -5.23 3.18
N TYR A 204 10.88 -4.27 2.86
CA TYR A 204 12.15 -4.50 2.16
C TYR A 204 13.07 -5.54 2.80
N LEU A 205 12.89 -5.88 4.08
CA LEU A 205 13.72 -6.86 4.79
C LEU A 205 13.06 -8.24 4.92
N ASP A 206 11.73 -8.31 4.96
CA ASP A 206 10.99 -9.54 5.20
C ASP A 206 9.65 -9.61 4.45
N THR A 207 9.49 -10.68 3.68
CA THR A 207 8.27 -10.98 2.91
C THR A 207 7.83 -12.44 3.08
N HIS A 208 8.27 -13.13 4.17
CA HIS A 208 8.02 -14.57 4.35
C HIS A 208 7.73 -15.02 5.78
N LEU A 209 8.19 -14.31 6.82
CA LEU A 209 8.02 -14.74 8.23
C LEU A 209 6.56 -14.88 8.66
N ASN A 210 5.66 -14.08 8.10
CA ASN A 210 4.24 -14.12 8.40
C ASN A 210 3.38 -14.58 7.20
N GLY A 211 3.94 -15.45 6.37
CA GLY A 211 3.37 -15.95 5.13
C GLY A 211 4.09 -15.42 3.89
N ASP A 212 4.17 -16.20 2.84
CA ASP A 212 4.92 -15.84 1.63
C ASP A 212 4.17 -14.80 0.77
N GLY A 213 4.86 -13.75 0.39
CA GLY A 213 4.43 -12.80 -0.62
C GLY A 213 3.06 -12.18 -0.33
N CYS A 214 2.09 -12.40 -1.21
CA CYS A 214 0.72 -11.89 -1.07
C CYS A 214 -0.07 -12.53 0.10
N ASN A 215 0.44 -13.59 0.69
CA ASN A 215 -0.12 -14.20 1.90
C ASN A 215 0.45 -13.59 3.18
N TYR A 216 1.50 -12.75 3.08
CA TYR A 216 2.07 -12.09 4.24
C TYR A 216 1.02 -11.23 4.95
N ARG A 217 0.77 -11.54 6.22
CA ARG A 217 -0.19 -10.81 7.05
C ARG A 217 0.26 -10.85 8.50
N THR A 218 0.24 -9.71 9.17
CA THR A 218 0.52 -9.62 10.60
C THR A 218 -0.45 -8.67 11.31
N THR A 219 -0.75 -8.99 12.57
CA THR A 219 -1.54 -8.18 13.51
C THR A 219 -0.71 -7.88 14.77
N ALA A 220 0.61 -7.82 14.62
CA ALA A 220 1.53 -7.66 15.74
C ALA A 220 1.41 -6.32 16.46
N HIS A 221 0.80 -5.31 15.80
CA HIS A 221 0.72 -3.95 16.30
C HIS A 221 -0.71 -3.39 16.20
N PRO A 222 -1.13 -2.52 17.14
CA PRO A 222 -2.42 -1.84 17.03
C PRO A 222 -2.43 -0.90 15.82
N ILE A 223 -3.61 -0.58 15.30
CA ILE A 223 -3.79 0.29 14.13
C ILE A 223 -3.19 1.71 14.31
N SER A 224 -2.89 2.11 15.53
CA SER A 224 -2.22 3.37 15.88
C SER A 224 -0.69 3.31 15.80
N HIS A 225 -0.11 2.12 15.61
CA HIS A 225 1.33 1.94 15.49
C HIS A 225 1.86 2.53 14.18
N TYR A 226 3.06 3.09 14.23
CA TYR A 226 3.83 3.56 13.07
C TYR A 226 5.32 3.41 13.34
N ASP A 227 6.04 3.03 12.31
CA ASP A 227 7.49 2.96 12.28
C ASP A 227 8.04 3.04 10.83
N TYR A 228 9.34 2.89 10.70
CA TYR A 228 10.04 2.98 9.41
C TYR A 228 9.56 1.95 8.36
N SER A 229 8.92 0.86 8.79
CA SER A 229 8.51 -0.24 7.91
C SER A 229 7.06 -0.15 7.45
N THR A 230 6.25 0.78 8.02
CA THR A 230 4.80 0.85 7.77
C THR A 230 4.42 1.92 6.78
N GLY A 231 3.68 1.54 5.75
CA GLY A 231 3.10 2.37 4.69
C GLY A 231 1.66 1.96 4.37
N PHE A 232 1.16 2.33 3.20
CA PHE A 232 -0.20 2.00 2.77
C PHE A 232 -0.42 2.30 1.29
N ARG A 233 -1.56 1.87 0.76
CA ARG A 233 -2.19 2.36 -0.48
C ARG A 233 -3.69 2.48 -0.29
N CYS A 234 -4.34 3.26 -1.17
CA CYS A 234 -5.77 3.47 -1.09
C CYS A 234 -6.53 2.63 -2.12
N CYS A 235 -7.79 2.35 -1.77
CA CYS A 235 -8.80 1.78 -2.64
C CYS A 235 -9.99 2.75 -2.80
N SER A 236 -10.83 2.52 -3.80
CA SER A 236 -12.15 3.13 -3.91
C SER A 236 -13.16 2.12 -4.44
N ASP A 237 -14.41 2.34 -4.14
CA ASP A 237 -15.48 1.58 -4.77
C ASP A 237 -15.64 2.04 -6.23
N LEU A 238 -16.28 1.23 -7.08
CA LEU A 238 -16.68 1.61 -8.42
C LEU A 238 -17.97 2.40 -8.31
N ASP A 239 -17.96 3.59 -8.87
CA ASP A 239 -19.18 4.41 -9.08
C ASP A 239 -20.08 3.84 -10.18
#